data_09c34cb22b22ad4f4d39ec96d43a6e98
#
_entry.id   09c34cb22b22ad4f4d39ec96d43a6e98
#
_cell.length_a   1.000
_cell.length_b   1.000
_cell.length_c   1.000
_cell.angle_alpha   90.00
_cell.angle_beta   90.00
_cell.angle_gamma   90.00
#
_symmetry.space_group_name_H-M   'P 1'
#
loop_
_entity.id
_entity.type
_entity.pdbx_description
1 polymer ?
#
loop_
_entity_poly.entity_id
_entity_poly.type
_entity_poly.pdbx_seq_one_letter_code
_entity_poly.pdbx_strand_id
1 'polypeptide(L)'
;MSEKEAYILWAQQVDLPLFFQPWWLNAVCCQGKTWDVILYRQGNEIQAALVFQKMKKYGFTCFLLPQLTPYLGCFFISNITPEEKKHIFSYLLKKLDQLKPSIIQLTCFSKEMANQISQIQKFNINKRVTYIINDLNNIDNLFSQFHHSKQRHIHKAEKSLQVDFSLSVEQFCQLHAYQYQIQGKKDFYAPQLLQTILHEAILHNQGQILAIKDNTEIHAAIFVAWDKHTAYNLLYFIHPRYRSSGASSLMIFEILKYLQNKHITFDFEGSMQKNIADSYAKFATRPFDYYLLEKINSPLLKILSWFSKNHII
;
A
#
# COMPACT_ATOMS: atom_id res chain seq x y z
N MET A 1 -19.96 -23.81 -1.84
CA MET A 1 -19.40 -22.44 -1.77
C MET A 1 -17.92 -22.55 -1.47
N SER A 2 -17.08 -22.00 -2.34
CA SER A 2 -15.63 -21.93 -2.12
C SER A 2 -15.27 -20.96 -0.97
N GLU A 3 -14.06 -21.05 -0.42
CA GLU A 3 -13.60 -20.07 0.60
C GLU A 3 -13.59 -18.65 0.07
N LYS A 4 -13.23 -18.47 -1.19
CA LYS A 4 -13.23 -17.15 -1.85
C LYS A 4 -14.64 -16.57 -1.98
N GLU A 5 -15.63 -17.38 -2.37
CA GLU A 5 -17.03 -16.93 -2.41
C GLU A 5 -17.55 -16.56 -1.01
N ALA A 6 -17.23 -17.38 -0.01
CA ALA A 6 -17.58 -17.09 1.38
C ALA A 6 -16.94 -15.80 1.88
N TYR A 7 -15.67 -15.54 1.51
CA TYR A 7 -14.96 -14.29 1.84
C TYR A 7 -15.61 -13.07 1.19
N ILE A 8 -15.99 -13.15 -0.09
CA ILE A 8 -16.64 -12.05 -0.81
C ILE A 8 -17.98 -11.68 -0.15
N LEU A 9 -18.77 -12.67 0.27
CA LEU A 9 -20.01 -12.41 1.00
C LEU A 9 -19.75 -11.82 2.39
N TRP A 10 -18.77 -12.34 3.10
CA TRP A 10 -18.38 -11.84 4.43
C TRP A 10 -17.83 -10.40 4.36
N ALA A 11 -17.09 -10.07 3.32
CA ALA A 11 -16.55 -8.74 3.07
C ALA A 11 -17.61 -7.63 2.96
N GLN A 12 -18.85 -7.98 2.65
CA GLN A 12 -19.99 -7.05 2.62
C GLN A 12 -20.49 -6.66 4.03
N GLN A 13 -20.10 -7.42 5.06
CA GLN A 13 -20.57 -7.28 6.43
C GLN A 13 -19.50 -6.78 7.39
N VAL A 14 -18.25 -6.68 6.92
CA VAL A 14 -17.09 -6.34 7.75
C VAL A 14 -16.32 -5.18 7.12
N ASP A 15 -15.88 -4.25 7.97
CA ASP A 15 -15.02 -3.15 7.54
C ASP A 15 -13.61 -3.66 7.27
N LEU A 16 -13.36 -4.06 6.03
CA LEU A 16 -12.06 -4.52 5.59
C LEU A 16 -11.14 -3.33 5.24
N PRO A 17 -9.85 -3.40 5.62
CA PRO A 17 -8.84 -2.48 5.10
C PRO A 17 -8.79 -2.52 3.57
N LEU A 18 -8.38 -1.42 2.93
CA LEU A 18 -8.37 -1.23 1.49
C LEU A 18 -7.82 -2.46 0.73
N PHE A 19 -6.66 -2.92 1.13
CA PHE A 19 -5.93 -3.97 0.43
C PHE A 19 -6.53 -5.38 0.61
N PHE A 20 -7.50 -5.53 1.50
CA PHE A 20 -8.26 -6.77 1.71
C PHE A 20 -9.62 -6.75 1.01
N GLN A 21 -10.06 -5.63 0.46
CA GLN A 21 -11.35 -5.53 -0.22
C GLN A 21 -11.35 -6.33 -1.53
N PRO A 22 -12.39 -7.12 -1.82
CA PRO A 22 -12.43 -7.97 -3.02
C PRO A 22 -12.24 -7.21 -4.32
N TRP A 23 -12.77 -5.99 -4.45
CA TRP A 23 -12.61 -5.17 -5.64
C TRP A 23 -11.14 -4.76 -5.85
N TRP A 24 -10.42 -4.38 -4.77
CA TRP A 24 -9.00 -4.07 -4.83
C TRP A 24 -8.19 -5.27 -5.27
N LEU A 25 -8.44 -6.44 -4.64
CA LEU A 25 -7.77 -7.69 -4.96
C LEU A 25 -8.01 -8.12 -6.42
N ASN A 26 -9.22 -7.91 -6.95
CA ASN A 26 -9.52 -8.16 -8.36
C ASN A 26 -8.75 -7.20 -9.29
N ALA A 27 -8.64 -5.91 -8.93
CA ALA A 27 -7.91 -4.92 -9.71
C ALA A 27 -6.41 -5.21 -9.78
N VAL A 28 -5.77 -5.53 -8.64
CA VAL A 28 -4.31 -5.75 -8.58
C VAL A 28 -3.89 -7.15 -9.04
N CYS A 29 -4.77 -8.15 -8.95
CA CYS A 29 -4.52 -9.54 -9.34
C CYS A 29 -5.10 -9.83 -10.73
N CYS A 30 -4.68 -9.07 -11.74
CA CYS A 30 -5.04 -9.27 -13.15
C CYS A 30 -3.85 -9.83 -13.96
N GLN A 31 -4.02 -10.02 -15.27
CA GLN A 31 -2.96 -10.42 -16.21
C GLN A 31 -2.24 -11.73 -15.82
N GLY A 32 -3.01 -12.79 -15.58
CA GLY A 32 -2.48 -14.12 -15.22
C GLY A 32 -2.13 -14.30 -13.74
N LYS A 33 -2.39 -13.28 -12.92
CA LYS A 33 -2.34 -13.36 -11.46
C LYS A 33 -3.76 -13.56 -10.93
N THR A 34 -3.89 -14.26 -9.83
CA THR A 34 -5.16 -14.45 -9.11
C THR A 34 -4.93 -14.23 -7.63
N TRP A 35 -6.00 -14.03 -6.89
CA TRP A 35 -5.94 -14.06 -5.43
C TRP A 35 -6.84 -15.16 -4.89
N ASP A 36 -6.50 -15.61 -3.69
CA ASP A 36 -7.23 -16.62 -2.96
C ASP A 36 -7.19 -16.32 -1.47
N VAL A 37 -7.93 -17.07 -0.66
CA VAL A 37 -8.05 -16.86 0.77
C VAL A 37 -8.15 -18.20 1.50
N ILE A 38 -7.61 -18.23 2.72
CA ILE A 38 -7.83 -19.31 3.68
C ILE A 38 -8.56 -18.68 4.88
N LEU A 39 -9.69 -19.24 5.23
CA LEU A 39 -10.54 -18.74 6.32
C LEU A 39 -10.32 -19.55 7.60
N TYR A 40 -10.31 -18.85 8.72
CA TYR A 40 -10.43 -19.46 10.04
C TYR A 40 -11.84 -19.20 10.57
N ARG A 41 -12.52 -20.27 10.98
CA ARG A 41 -13.89 -20.22 11.46
C ARG A 41 -13.97 -20.75 12.89
N GLN A 42 -14.89 -20.18 13.65
CA GLN A 42 -15.35 -20.72 14.92
C GLN A 42 -16.86 -21.00 14.79
N GLY A 43 -17.22 -22.28 14.75
CA GLY A 43 -18.55 -22.64 14.28
C GLY A 43 -18.79 -22.23 12.82
N ASN A 44 -19.84 -21.45 12.60
CA ASN A 44 -20.17 -20.92 11.25
C ASN A 44 -19.60 -19.50 11.00
N GLU A 45 -19.00 -18.86 12.00
CA GLU A 45 -18.51 -17.48 11.91
C GLU A 45 -17.05 -17.41 11.45
N ILE A 46 -16.77 -16.55 10.49
CA ILE A 46 -15.39 -16.25 10.05
C ILE A 46 -14.76 -15.31 11.06
N GLN A 47 -13.67 -15.76 11.69
CA GLN A 47 -12.91 -15.00 12.69
C GLN A 47 -11.66 -14.34 12.10
N ALA A 48 -11.08 -14.96 11.08
CA ALA A 48 -9.90 -14.44 10.40
C ALA A 48 -9.83 -14.92 8.94
N ALA A 49 -9.13 -14.15 8.12
CA ALA A 49 -8.89 -14.45 6.72
C ALA A 49 -7.41 -14.21 6.37
N LEU A 50 -6.72 -15.21 5.83
CA LEU A 50 -5.41 -15.07 5.24
C LEU A 50 -5.57 -14.91 3.73
N VAL A 51 -5.34 -13.70 3.24
CA VAL A 51 -5.48 -13.36 1.82
C VAL A 51 -4.10 -13.33 1.17
N PHE A 52 -3.99 -13.88 -0.03
CA PHE A 52 -2.73 -13.94 -0.77
C PHE A 52 -2.93 -13.86 -2.29
N GLN A 53 -1.98 -13.25 -2.98
CA GLN A 53 -1.89 -13.33 -4.44
C GLN A 53 -1.21 -14.64 -4.84
N LYS A 54 -1.75 -15.29 -5.87
CA LYS A 54 -1.18 -16.47 -6.50
C LYS A 54 -0.76 -16.16 -7.91
N MET A 55 0.50 -16.44 -8.24
CA MET A 55 1.04 -16.26 -9.58
C MET A 55 2.06 -17.36 -9.93
N LYS A 56 2.32 -17.52 -11.22
CA LYS A 56 3.45 -18.32 -11.70
C LYS A 56 4.57 -17.39 -12.13
N LYS A 57 5.80 -17.67 -11.67
CA LYS A 57 7.01 -16.96 -12.06
C LYS A 57 8.10 -17.98 -12.36
N TYR A 58 8.59 -18.03 -13.58
CA TYR A 58 9.59 -19.01 -14.05
C TYR A 58 9.22 -20.47 -13.73
N GLY A 59 7.94 -20.84 -13.87
CA GLY A 59 7.43 -22.18 -13.59
C GLY A 59 7.11 -22.45 -12.10
N PHE A 60 7.52 -21.57 -11.18
CA PHE A 60 7.26 -21.69 -9.75
C PHE A 60 5.91 -21.08 -9.38
N THR A 61 5.19 -21.73 -8.48
CA THR A 61 4.00 -21.13 -7.85
C THR A 61 4.46 -20.21 -6.71
N CYS A 62 4.14 -18.93 -6.81
CA CYS A 62 4.56 -17.91 -5.85
C CYS A 62 3.34 -17.21 -5.26
N PHE A 63 3.37 -16.98 -3.95
CA PHE A 63 2.42 -16.15 -3.22
C PHE A 63 3.17 -14.88 -2.80
N LEU A 64 3.01 -13.82 -3.58
CA LEU A 64 3.72 -12.55 -3.41
C LEU A 64 2.75 -11.46 -3.04
N LEU A 65 3.26 -10.34 -2.52
CA LEU A 65 2.44 -9.14 -2.38
C LEU A 65 2.07 -8.61 -3.78
N PRO A 66 0.81 -8.26 -4.02
CA PRO A 66 0.42 -7.58 -5.26
C PRO A 66 1.12 -6.23 -5.39
N GLN A 67 1.29 -5.76 -6.61
CA GLN A 67 1.76 -4.39 -6.85
C GLN A 67 0.77 -3.38 -6.23
N LEU A 68 1.27 -2.24 -5.77
CA LEU A 68 0.50 -1.21 -5.05
C LEU A 68 -0.27 -1.74 -3.82
N THR A 69 0.20 -2.83 -3.22
CA THR A 69 -0.45 -3.46 -2.07
C THR A 69 0.61 -3.74 -1.00
N PRO A 70 1.03 -2.72 -0.24
CA PRO A 70 2.11 -2.86 0.75
C PRO A 70 1.72 -3.75 1.92
N TYR A 71 0.43 -3.86 2.20
CA TYR A 71 -0.08 -4.60 3.36
C TYR A 71 -1.07 -5.67 2.90
N LEU A 72 -0.64 -6.93 2.95
CA LEU A 72 -1.51 -8.09 2.72
C LEU A 72 -1.03 -9.27 3.53
N GLY A 73 -1.95 -9.99 4.15
CA GLY A 73 -1.65 -11.13 5.01
C GLY A 73 -2.88 -11.61 5.74
N CYS A 74 -2.85 -11.63 7.07
CA CYS A 74 -3.97 -12.07 7.88
C CYS A 74 -4.75 -10.88 8.44
N PHE A 75 -6.05 -10.83 8.13
CA PHE A 75 -7.03 -9.96 8.77
C PHE A 75 -7.74 -10.73 9.88
N PHE A 76 -7.99 -10.06 10.99
CA PHE A 76 -8.71 -10.59 12.16
C PHE A 76 -9.89 -9.66 12.49
N ILE A 77 -11.00 -10.23 12.90
CA ILE A 77 -12.08 -9.43 13.50
C ILE A 77 -11.62 -8.81 14.83
N SER A 78 -12.35 -7.77 15.32
CA SER A 78 -11.89 -6.93 16.42
C SER A 78 -11.75 -7.64 17.77
N ASN A 79 -12.54 -8.67 18.06
CA ASN A 79 -12.68 -9.25 19.40
C ASN A 79 -11.73 -10.45 19.69
N ILE A 80 -10.63 -10.58 18.97
CA ILE A 80 -9.68 -11.67 19.14
C ILE A 80 -8.48 -11.19 19.96
N THR A 81 -8.13 -11.92 21.01
CA THR A 81 -6.96 -11.59 21.85
C THR A 81 -5.63 -11.74 21.09
N PRO A 82 -4.56 -11.07 21.52
CA PRO A 82 -3.25 -11.21 20.89
C PRO A 82 -2.74 -12.65 20.82
N GLU A 83 -2.97 -13.45 21.84
CA GLU A 83 -2.59 -14.86 21.92
C GLU A 83 -3.37 -15.71 20.91
N GLU A 84 -4.68 -15.51 20.83
CA GLU A 84 -5.52 -16.18 19.83
C GLU A 84 -5.11 -15.79 18.40
N LYS A 85 -4.83 -14.51 18.14
CA LYS A 85 -4.33 -14.05 16.84
C LYS A 85 -3.06 -14.78 16.44
N LYS A 86 -2.12 -14.98 17.35
CA LYS A 86 -0.88 -15.74 17.10
C LYS A 86 -1.17 -17.20 16.74
N HIS A 87 -2.06 -17.85 17.50
CA HIS A 87 -2.46 -19.24 17.24
C HIS A 87 -3.15 -19.38 15.88
N ILE A 88 -4.15 -18.55 15.60
CA ILE A 88 -4.90 -18.53 14.34
C ILE A 88 -3.97 -18.28 13.16
N PHE A 89 -3.08 -17.29 13.26
CA PHE A 89 -2.15 -17.00 12.16
C PHE A 89 -1.20 -18.16 11.89
N SER A 90 -0.66 -18.79 12.95
CA SER A 90 0.17 -19.99 12.81
C SER A 90 -0.59 -21.13 12.13
N TYR A 91 -1.86 -21.34 12.47
CA TYR A 91 -2.73 -22.33 11.82
C TYR A 91 -2.92 -22.01 10.33
N LEU A 92 -3.28 -20.75 10.00
CA LEU A 92 -3.51 -20.31 8.62
C LEU A 92 -2.26 -20.46 7.75
N LEU A 93 -1.08 -20.14 8.29
CA LEU A 93 0.18 -20.30 7.59
C LEU A 93 0.53 -21.78 7.34
N LYS A 94 0.19 -22.70 8.27
CA LYS A 94 0.34 -24.14 8.01
C LYS A 94 -0.56 -24.61 6.86
N LYS A 95 -1.78 -24.07 6.78
CA LYS A 95 -2.69 -24.34 5.66
C LYS A 95 -2.15 -23.75 4.35
N LEU A 96 -1.58 -22.56 4.38
CA LEU A 96 -0.94 -21.95 3.22
C LEU A 96 0.23 -22.78 2.69
N ASP A 97 1.07 -23.31 3.58
CA ASP A 97 2.20 -24.19 3.23
C ASP A 97 1.74 -25.50 2.56
N GLN A 98 0.56 -26.03 2.91
CA GLN A 98 -0.02 -27.21 2.28
C GLN A 98 -0.34 -27.01 0.80
N LEU A 99 -0.49 -25.76 0.35
CA LEU A 99 -0.64 -25.42 -1.07
C LEU A 99 0.69 -25.47 -1.84
N LYS A 100 1.80 -25.76 -1.16
CA LYS A 100 3.16 -25.96 -1.69
C LYS A 100 3.67 -24.78 -2.54
N PRO A 101 3.53 -23.52 -2.09
CA PRO A 101 4.13 -22.39 -2.80
C PRO A 101 5.66 -22.48 -2.72
N SER A 102 6.33 -22.05 -3.78
CA SER A 102 7.79 -21.97 -3.81
C SER A 102 8.32 -20.75 -3.04
N ILE A 103 7.52 -19.68 -3.01
CA ILE A 103 7.82 -18.42 -2.30
C ILE A 103 6.53 -17.92 -1.65
N ILE A 104 6.65 -17.40 -0.42
CA ILE A 104 5.57 -16.70 0.30
C ILE A 104 6.08 -15.34 0.73
N GLN A 105 5.29 -14.30 0.46
CA GLN A 105 5.43 -12.95 1.02
C GLN A 105 4.10 -12.51 1.62
N LEU A 106 4.14 -12.05 2.87
CA LEU A 106 2.99 -11.53 3.62
C LEU A 106 3.48 -10.38 4.50
N THR A 107 2.56 -9.58 5.01
CA THR A 107 2.90 -8.55 5.99
C THR A 107 2.19 -8.76 7.32
N CYS A 108 2.81 -8.23 8.37
CA CYS A 108 2.32 -8.28 9.74
C CYS A 108 2.69 -6.99 10.47
N PHE A 109 1.79 -6.45 11.28
CA PHE A 109 2.02 -5.22 12.06
C PHE A 109 2.53 -5.47 13.49
N SER A 110 2.43 -6.71 14.01
CA SER A 110 2.93 -7.05 15.34
C SER A 110 4.33 -7.65 15.26
N LYS A 111 5.28 -7.03 15.97
CA LYS A 111 6.64 -7.52 16.12
C LYS A 111 6.69 -8.89 16.81
N GLU A 112 5.91 -9.06 17.86
CA GLU A 112 5.83 -10.28 18.63
C GLU A 112 5.31 -11.43 17.78
N MET A 113 4.25 -11.18 17.01
CA MET A 113 3.67 -12.17 16.08
C MET A 113 4.67 -12.53 14.97
N ALA A 114 5.35 -11.54 14.38
CA ALA A 114 6.36 -11.77 13.35
C ALA A 114 7.51 -12.65 13.89
N ASN A 115 8.03 -12.33 15.07
CA ASN A 115 9.11 -13.10 15.71
C ASN A 115 8.69 -14.55 15.99
N GLN A 116 7.50 -14.76 16.53
CA GLN A 116 7.00 -16.12 16.80
C GLN A 116 6.87 -16.95 15.51
N ILE A 117 6.33 -16.34 14.44
CA ILE A 117 6.19 -17.00 13.14
C ILE A 117 7.56 -17.36 12.55
N SER A 118 8.54 -16.46 12.67
CA SER A 118 9.90 -16.73 12.22
C SER A 118 10.49 -17.97 12.92
N GLN A 119 10.34 -18.06 14.23
CA GLN A 119 10.86 -19.19 15.03
C GLN A 119 10.18 -20.52 14.67
N ILE A 120 8.85 -20.52 14.56
CA ILE A 120 8.07 -21.76 14.37
C ILE A 120 8.05 -22.21 12.91
N GLN A 121 7.95 -21.29 11.96
CA GLN A 121 7.70 -21.60 10.55
C GLN A 121 8.81 -21.15 9.60
N LYS A 122 9.94 -20.70 10.15
CA LYS A 122 11.17 -20.34 9.40
C LYS A 122 10.95 -19.26 8.34
N PHE A 123 10.14 -18.23 8.66
CA PHE A 123 10.06 -17.02 7.86
C PHE A 123 11.26 -16.10 8.17
N ASN A 124 11.81 -15.49 7.15
CA ASN A 124 12.68 -14.32 7.29
C ASN A 124 11.81 -13.10 7.58
N ILE A 125 12.27 -12.24 8.49
CA ILE A 125 11.57 -11.01 8.85
C ILE A 125 12.39 -9.84 8.37
N ASN A 126 11.76 -8.99 7.55
CA ASN A 126 12.32 -7.71 7.14
C ASN A 126 11.49 -6.58 7.74
N LYS A 127 12.06 -5.85 8.70
CA LYS A 127 11.42 -4.66 9.23
C LYS A 127 11.31 -3.60 8.14
N ARG A 128 10.13 -3.01 8.02
CA ARG A 128 9.79 -1.89 7.15
C ARG A 128 9.25 -0.75 8.00
N VAL A 129 9.30 0.45 7.49
CA VAL A 129 8.75 1.62 8.16
C VAL A 129 7.88 2.41 7.20
N THR A 130 6.73 2.84 7.67
CA THR A 130 5.92 3.86 7.03
C THR A 130 5.84 5.12 7.89
N TYR A 131 5.27 6.18 7.36
CA TYR A 131 5.11 7.48 8.03
C TYR A 131 3.63 7.85 8.00
N ILE A 132 3.03 8.06 9.17
CA ILE A 132 1.61 8.28 9.30
C ILE A 132 1.28 9.61 10.00
N ILE A 133 0.17 10.23 9.58
CA ILE A 133 -0.52 11.30 10.29
C ILE A 133 -1.82 10.69 10.83
N ASN A 134 -1.99 10.67 12.14
CA ASN A 134 -3.12 9.95 12.74
C ASN A 134 -4.43 10.69 12.74
N ASP A 135 -4.39 12.01 12.74
CA ASP A 135 -5.57 12.84 12.91
C ASP A 135 -5.54 14.00 11.92
N LEU A 136 -6.56 14.04 11.06
CA LEU A 136 -6.77 15.10 10.08
C LEU A 136 -7.90 16.06 10.49
N ASN A 137 -8.52 15.92 11.68
CA ASN A 137 -9.70 16.67 12.07
C ASN A 137 -9.45 18.19 12.19
N ASN A 138 -8.22 18.58 12.53
CA ASN A 138 -7.83 19.99 12.61
C ASN A 138 -6.63 20.27 11.73
N ILE A 139 -6.90 20.61 10.48
CA ILE A 139 -5.86 20.80 9.46
C ILE A 139 -4.97 22.03 9.74
N ASP A 140 -5.53 23.09 10.35
CA ASP A 140 -4.76 24.30 10.69
C ASP A 140 -3.76 24.00 11.81
N ASN A 141 -4.19 23.27 12.84
CA ASN A 141 -3.30 22.80 13.90
C ASN A 141 -2.23 21.84 13.33
N LEU A 142 -2.62 20.93 12.46
CA LEU A 142 -1.67 20.04 11.78
C LEU A 142 -0.66 20.82 10.94
N PHE A 143 -1.10 21.82 10.17
CA PHE A 143 -0.24 22.68 9.38
C PHE A 143 0.78 23.44 10.24
N SER A 144 0.39 23.94 11.41
CA SER A 144 1.28 24.63 12.35
C SER A 144 2.43 23.74 12.85
N GLN A 145 2.23 22.41 12.86
CA GLN A 145 3.23 21.42 13.26
C GLN A 145 4.19 21.01 12.12
N PHE A 146 3.88 21.38 10.88
CA PHE A 146 4.79 21.12 9.77
C PHE A 146 6.12 21.87 9.97
N HIS A 147 7.20 21.26 9.53
CA HIS A 147 8.51 21.96 9.51
C HIS A 147 8.42 23.24 8.68
N HIS A 148 9.04 24.33 9.14
CA HIS A 148 9.00 25.65 8.51
C HIS A 148 9.32 25.68 7.01
N SER A 149 10.19 24.76 6.54
CA SER A 149 10.46 24.66 5.10
C SER A 149 9.22 24.21 4.31
N LYS A 150 8.37 23.31 4.87
CA LYS A 150 7.14 22.86 4.21
C LYS A 150 6.10 23.97 4.20
N GLN A 151 5.89 24.65 5.34
CA GLN A 151 4.99 25.81 5.43
C GLN A 151 5.37 26.88 4.39
N ARG A 152 6.66 27.26 4.33
CA ARG A 152 7.16 28.23 3.36
C ARG A 152 6.97 27.78 1.90
N HIS A 153 7.18 26.50 1.59
CA HIS A 153 6.95 25.96 0.24
C HIS A 153 5.47 26.01 -0.14
N ILE A 154 4.58 25.69 0.79
CA ILE A 154 3.14 25.73 0.60
C ILE A 154 2.71 27.16 0.33
N HIS A 155 3.04 28.12 1.21
CA HIS A 155 2.70 29.53 1.01
C HIS A 155 3.28 30.15 -0.27
N LYS A 156 4.45 29.67 -0.71
CA LYS A 156 5.01 30.10 -2.00
C LYS A 156 4.16 29.58 -3.16
N ALA A 157 3.79 28.29 -3.12
CA ALA A 157 3.06 27.65 -4.18
C ALA A 157 1.63 28.17 -4.32
N GLU A 158 0.93 28.45 -3.20
CA GLU A 158 -0.43 29.03 -3.18
C GLU A 158 -0.54 30.36 -3.93
N LYS A 159 0.54 31.12 -4.05
CA LYS A 159 0.54 32.42 -4.74
C LYS A 159 0.46 32.32 -6.27
N SER A 160 0.83 31.18 -6.85
CA SER A 160 1.02 31.05 -8.30
C SER A 160 0.53 29.73 -8.90
N LEU A 161 0.16 28.78 -8.06
CA LEU A 161 -0.29 27.46 -8.50
C LEU A 161 -1.74 27.22 -8.09
N GLN A 162 -2.42 26.40 -8.86
CA GLN A 162 -3.83 26.04 -8.69
C GLN A 162 -3.95 24.54 -8.39
N VAL A 163 -4.96 24.21 -7.61
CA VAL A 163 -5.37 22.84 -7.31
C VAL A 163 -6.36 22.37 -8.36
N ASP A 164 -6.14 21.17 -8.90
CA ASP A 164 -7.00 20.58 -9.91
C ASP A 164 -7.36 19.13 -9.53
N PHE A 165 -8.64 18.87 -9.34
CA PHE A 165 -9.21 17.54 -9.07
C PHE A 165 -9.78 16.88 -10.33
N SER A 166 -9.68 17.52 -11.50
CA SER A 166 -10.28 17.05 -12.74
C SER A 166 -9.34 16.22 -13.62
N LEU A 167 -8.09 16.02 -13.18
CA LEU A 167 -7.10 15.23 -13.93
C LEU A 167 -7.61 13.80 -14.13
N SER A 168 -7.68 13.35 -15.39
CA SER A 168 -8.14 12.00 -15.70
C SER A 168 -7.12 10.92 -15.31
N VAL A 169 -7.59 9.68 -15.17
CA VAL A 169 -6.72 8.51 -14.90
C VAL A 169 -5.67 8.35 -15.99
N GLU A 170 -6.05 8.52 -17.26
CA GLU A 170 -5.16 8.38 -18.40
C GLU A 170 -4.05 9.43 -18.36
N GLN A 171 -4.42 10.69 -18.11
CA GLN A 171 -3.46 11.78 -17.98
C GLN A 171 -2.50 11.55 -16.81
N PHE A 172 -3.01 11.12 -15.66
CA PHE A 172 -2.15 10.80 -14.51
C PHE A 172 -1.18 9.66 -14.82
N CYS A 173 -1.64 8.59 -15.47
CA CYS A 173 -0.78 7.46 -15.87
C CYS A 173 0.31 7.90 -16.88
N GLN A 174 -0.03 8.81 -17.81
CA GLN A 174 0.95 9.38 -18.74
C GLN A 174 2.03 10.20 -18.01
N LEU A 175 1.64 11.04 -17.05
CA LEU A 175 2.58 11.80 -16.22
C LEU A 175 3.48 10.88 -15.39
N HIS A 176 2.91 9.83 -14.81
CA HIS A 176 3.66 8.83 -14.05
C HIS A 176 4.70 8.12 -14.93
N ALA A 177 4.33 7.64 -16.10
CA ALA A 177 5.23 7.02 -17.06
C ALA A 177 6.34 7.99 -17.53
N TYR A 178 5.97 9.25 -17.83
CA TYR A 178 6.90 10.31 -18.20
C TYR A 178 7.97 10.56 -17.12
N GLN A 179 7.61 10.50 -15.83
CA GLN A 179 8.56 10.64 -14.73
C GLN A 179 9.66 9.58 -14.76
N TYR A 180 9.32 8.32 -15.07
CA TYR A 180 10.30 7.24 -15.21
C TYR A 180 11.15 7.40 -16.46
N GLN A 181 10.54 7.77 -17.58
CA GLN A 181 11.25 8.00 -18.86
C GLN A 181 12.35 9.06 -18.72
N ILE A 182 12.05 10.21 -18.09
CA ILE A 182 13.05 11.29 -17.88
C ILE A 182 14.20 10.82 -16.99
N GLN A 183 13.95 9.92 -16.05
CA GLN A 183 14.98 9.36 -15.18
C GLN A 183 15.79 8.24 -15.86
N GLY A 184 15.49 7.89 -17.09
CA GLY A 184 16.13 6.76 -17.79
C GLY A 184 15.81 5.41 -17.14
N LYS A 185 14.71 5.32 -16.38
CA LYS A 185 14.26 4.13 -15.68
C LYS A 185 13.10 3.48 -16.41
N LYS A 186 13.03 2.16 -16.34
CA LYS A 186 11.83 1.45 -16.77
C LYS A 186 10.73 1.68 -15.74
N ASP A 187 9.50 1.95 -16.21
CA ASP A 187 8.35 2.00 -15.32
C ASP A 187 8.17 0.64 -14.62
N PHE A 188 8.00 0.68 -13.32
CA PHE A 188 7.83 -0.52 -12.50
C PHE A 188 6.44 -1.15 -12.71
N TYR A 189 5.46 -0.34 -13.08
CA TYR A 189 4.07 -0.76 -13.24
C TYR A 189 3.68 -0.86 -14.72
N ALA A 190 2.91 -1.90 -15.06
CA ALA A 190 2.28 -1.97 -16.36
C ALA A 190 1.18 -0.89 -16.48
N PRO A 191 1.12 -0.11 -17.57
CA PRO A 191 0.13 0.98 -17.70
C PRO A 191 -1.32 0.52 -17.50
N GLN A 192 -1.69 -0.64 -18.04
CA GLN A 192 -3.03 -1.20 -17.90
C GLN A 192 -3.37 -1.54 -16.44
N LEU A 193 -2.39 -2.02 -15.67
CA LEU A 193 -2.58 -2.30 -14.25
C LEU A 193 -2.88 -1.00 -13.49
N LEU A 194 -2.09 0.05 -13.72
CA LEU A 194 -2.33 1.35 -13.08
C LEU A 194 -3.72 1.88 -13.40
N GLN A 195 -4.07 1.93 -14.69
CA GLN A 195 -5.39 2.40 -15.12
C GLN A 195 -6.52 1.61 -14.44
N THR A 196 -6.44 0.29 -14.42
CA THR A 196 -7.44 -0.56 -13.76
C THR A 196 -7.59 -0.20 -12.29
N ILE A 197 -6.49 -0.10 -11.54
CA ILE A 197 -6.54 0.19 -10.10
C ILE A 197 -7.11 1.59 -9.83
N LEU A 198 -6.69 2.59 -10.58
CA LEU A 198 -7.15 3.97 -10.39
C LEU A 198 -8.64 4.10 -10.73
N HIS A 199 -9.09 3.51 -11.84
CA HIS A 199 -10.51 3.51 -12.21
C HIS A 199 -11.37 2.80 -11.17
N GLU A 200 -10.98 1.61 -10.73
CA GLU A 200 -11.73 0.87 -9.71
C GLU A 200 -11.80 1.63 -8.38
N ALA A 201 -10.71 2.24 -7.93
CA ALA A 201 -10.72 3.03 -6.70
C ALA A 201 -11.66 4.25 -6.79
N ILE A 202 -11.67 4.94 -7.92
CA ILE A 202 -12.58 6.08 -8.17
C ILE A 202 -14.04 5.59 -8.27
N LEU A 203 -14.30 4.49 -8.97
CA LEU A 203 -15.63 3.88 -9.10
C LEU A 203 -16.22 3.49 -7.74
N HIS A 204 -15.39 3.00 -6.84
CA HIS A 204 -15.78 2.67 -5.46
C HIS A 204 -15.84 3.87 -4.51
N ASN A 205 -15.61 5.12 -4.99
CA ASN A 205 -15.49 6.33 -4.18
C ASN A 205 -14.42 6.22 -3.07
N GLN A 206 -13.38 5.45 -3.33
CA GLN A 206 -12.25 5.19 -2.44
C GLN A 206 -10.91 5.60 -3.07
N GLY A 207 -10.93 6.46 -4.08
CA GLY A 207 -9.76 6.98 -4.77
C GLY A 207 -9.95 8.41 -5.26
N GLN A 208 -8.85 9.19 -5.27
CA GLN A 208 -8.82 10.56 -5.80
C GLN A 208 -7.47 10.87 -6.42
N ILE A 209 -7.51 11.55 -7.56
CA ILE A 209 -6.36 12.19 -8.18
C ILE A 209 -6.44 13.69 -7.89
N LEU A 210 -5.33 14.28 -7.49
CA LEU A 210 -5.17 15.73 -7.33
C LEU A 210 -3.90 16.17 -8.05
N ALA A 211 -3.98 17.26 -8.81
CA ALA A 211 -2.85 17.89 -9.45
C ALA A 211 -2.64 19.32 -8.94
N ILE A 212 -1.39 19.75 -8.95
CA ILE A 212 -0.96 21.14 -8.73
C ILE A 212 -0.34 21.63 -10.03
N LYS A 213 -0.91 22.69 -10.59
CA LYS A 213 -0.54 23.23 -11.90
C LYS A 213 -0.49 24.76 -11.91
N ASP A 214 0.19 25.31 -12.90
CA ASP A 214 -0.01 26.68 -13.34
C ASP A 214 -0.93 26.71 -14.59
N ASN A 215 -0.96 27.82 -15.31
CA ASN A 215 -1.78 27.95 -16.52
C ASN A 215 -1.26 27.09 -17.69
N THR A 216 -0.06 26.54 -17.62
CA THR A 216 0.62 25.88 -18.74
C THR A 216 0.93 24.43 -18.48
N GLU A 217 1.37 24.07 -17.25
CA GLU A 217 1.91 22.74 -16.96
C GLU A 217 1.52 22.23 -15.57
N ILE A 218 1.50 20.89 -15.42
CA ILE A 218 1.32 20.23 -14.15
C ILE A 218 2.69 20.09 -13.46
N HIS A 219 2.82 20.67 -12.27
CA HIS A 219 4.04 20.64 -11.46
C HIS A 219 4.14 19.39 -10.57
N ALA A 220 3.01 18.96 -10.03
CA ALA A 220 2.91 17.75 -9.21
C ALA A 220 1.51 17.15 -9.31
N ALA A 221 1.39 15.85 -9.14
CA ALA A 221 0.11 15.15 -9.03
C ALA A 221 0.24 13.96 -8.08
N ILE A 222 -0.85 13.60 -7.41
CA ILE A 222 -0.94 12.49 -6.47
C ILE A 222 -2.18 11.67 -6.73
N PHE A 223 -2.07 10.36 -6.58
CA PHE A 223 -3.20 9.47 -6.43
C PHE A 223 -3.21 8.88 -5.02
N VAL A 224 -4.33 9.04 -4.33
CA VAL A 224 -4.59 8.44 -3.03
C VAL A 224 -5.79 7.52 -3.11
N ALA A 225 -5.73 6.43 -2.36
CA ALA A 225 -6.89 5.57 -2.15
C ALA A 225 -7.07 5.32 -0.65
N TRP A 226 -8.31 5.00 -0.22
CA TRP A 226 -8.63 4.90 1.21
C TRP A 226 -9.68 3.84 1.50
N ASP A 227 -9.68 3.40 2.76
CA ASP A 227 -10.80 2.70 3.39
C ASP A 227 -11.45 3.60 4.47
N LYS A 228 -12.25 3.04 5.37
CA LYS A 228 -12.88 3.79 6.45
C LYS A 228 -11.90 4.38 7.47
N HIS A 229 -10.67 3.89 7.54
CA HIS A 229 -9.73 4.18 8.63
C HIS A 229 -8.44 4.83 8.15
N THR A 230 -8.02 4.53 6.92
CA THR A 230 -6.72 4.94 6.43
C THR A 230 -6.78 5.34 4.95
N ALA A 231 -6.17 6.48 4.61
CA ALA A 231 -5.86 6.87 3.25
C ALA A 231 -4.37 6.64 2.97
N TYR A 232 -4.05 6.15 1.80
CA TYR A 232 -2.71 5.76 1.37
C TYR A 232 -2.23 6.62 0.21
N ASN A 233 -1.01 7.16 0.31
CA ASN A 233 -0.32 7.86 -0.77
C ASN A 233 0.31 6.84 -1.71
N LEU A 234 -0.46 6.32 -2.67
CA LEU A 234 -0.04 5.19 -3.50
C LEU A 234 0.91 5.59 -4.64
N LEU A 235 0.64 6.71 -5.30
CA LEU A 235 1.39 7.15 -6.45
C LEU A 235 1.50 8.67 -6.47
N TYR A 236 2.61 9.18 -6.97
CA TYR A 236 2.78 10.62 -7.19
C TYR A 236 3.63 10.88 -8.44
N PHE A 237 3.43 12.05 -8.99
CA PHE A 237 4.25 12.66 -10.03
C PHE A 237 4.82 13.98 -9.53
N ILE A 238 6.11 14.23 -9.78
CA ILE A 238 6.75 15.53 -9.52
C ILE A 238 7.56 15.89 -10.76
N HIS A 239 7.15 16.96 -11.43
CA HIS A 239 7.81 17.42 -12.64
C HIS A 239 9.24 17.87 -12.35
N PRO A 240 10.29 17.36 -13.04
CA PRO A 240 11.69 17.62 -12.72
C PRO A 240 12.09 19.11 -12.75
N ARG A 241 11.51 19.90 -13.66
CA ARG A 241 11.78 21.34 -13.77
C ARG A 241 11.21 22.14 -12.61
N TYR A 242 10.15 21.67 -11.94
CA TYR A 242 9.39 22.40 -10.94
C TYR A 242 9.60 21.90 -9.51
N ARG A 243 10.69 21.17 -9.24
CA ARG A 243 11.00 20.67 -7.89
C ARG A 243 11.12 21.78 -6.83
N SER A 244 11.50 22.98 -7.23
CA SER A 244 11.62 24.16 -6.33
C SER A 244 10.37 25.03 -6.26
N SER A 245 9.30 24.70 -7.00
CA SER A 245 8.05 25.48 -7.03
C SER A 245 7.26 25.44 -5.73
N GLY A 246 7.49 24.42 -4.88
CA GLY A 246 6.67 24.12 -3.70
C GLY A 246 5.47 23.23 -3.97
N ALA A 247 5.18 22.91 -5.25
CA ALA A 247 4.01 22.13 -5.66
C ALA A 247 3.87 20.79 -4.93
N SER A 248 4.98 20.05 -4.72
CA SER A 248 4.93 18.78 -3.99
C SER A 248 4.50 18.93 -2.54
N SER A 249 4.81 20.05 -1.89
CA SER A 249 4.37 20.31 -0.52
C SER A 249 2.92 20.76 -0.48
N LEU A 250 2.51 21.61 -1.42
CA LEU A 250 1.12 22.03 -1.59
C LEU A 250 0.22 20.83 -1.91
N MET A 251 0.64 19.95 -2.80
CA MET A 251 -0.06 18.72 -3.17
C MET A 251 -0.41 17.85 -1.94
N ILE A 252 0.56 17.60 -1.07
CA ILE A 252 0.31 16.87 0.17
C ILE A 252 -0.65 17.63 1.08
N PHE A 253 -0.48 18.94 1.25
CA PHE A 253 -1.35 19.71 2.11
C PHE A 253 -2.80 19.73 1.60
N GLU A 254 -3.01 19.92 0.30
CA GLU A 254 -4.35 19.94 -0.30
C GLU A 254 -5.06 18.58 -0.27
N ILE A 255 -4.32 17.49 -0.42
CA ILE A 255 -4.93 16.16 -0.27
C ILE A 255 -5.31 15.87 1.19
N LEU A 256 -4.53 16.34 2.17
CA LEU A 256 -4.88 16.24 3.58
C LEU A 256 -6.14 17.05 3.89
N LYS A 257 -6.29 18.26 3.35
CA LYS A 257 -7.52 19.07 3.45
C LYS A 257 -8.73 18.36 2.85
N TYR A 258 -8.56 17.77 1.65
CA TYR A 258 -9.62 16.99 1.00
C TYR A 258 -10.08 15.80 1.86
N LEU A 259 -9.15 15.15 2.58
CA LEU A 259 -9.40 13.98 3.42
C LEU A 259 -9.87 14.34 4.84
N GLN A 260 -9.80 15.60 5.28
CA GLN A 260 -10.10 16.05 6.64
C GLN A 260 -11.45 15.52 7.15
N ASN A 261 -12.49 15.65 6.34
CA ASN A 261 -13.85 15.28 6.75
C ASN A 261 -14.12 13.75 6.75
N LYS A 262 -13.14 12.95 6.41
CA LYS A 262 -13.26 11.49 6.39
C LYS A 262 -12.84 10.82 7.72
N HIS A 263 -12.25 11.58 8.65
CA HIS A 263 -11.78 11.11 9.97
C HIS A 263 -10.85 9.91 9.92
N ILE A 264 -9.91 9.93 8.97
CA ILE A 264 -9.00 8.81 8.70
C ILE A 264 -7.54 9.17 8.99
N THR A 265 -6.71 8.15 9.19
CA THR A 265 -5.25 8.25 9.22
C THR A 265 -4.73 8.45 7.79
N PHE A 266 -3.66 9.23 7.60
CA PHE A 266 -2.97 9.32 6.32
C PHE A 266 -1.63 8.59 6.38
N ASP A 267 -1.44 7.59 5.51
CA ASP A 267 -0.22 6.80 5.38
C ASP A 267 0.54 7.22 4.11
N PHE A 268 1.78 7.66 4.29
CA PHE A 268 2.68 8.02 3.20
C PHE A 268 3.27 6.81 2.45
N GLU A 269 2.88 5.59 2.82
CA GLU A 269 3.41 4.33 2.30
C GLU A 269 4.92 4.15 2.43
N GLY A 270 5.52 4.85 3.32
CA GLY A 270 6.89 4.68 3.76
C GLY A 270 7.96 4.69 2.67
N SER A 271 9.15 4.93 3.07
CA SER A 271 10.32 4.74 2.21
C SER A 271 11.52 4.34 3.06
N MET A 272 12.22 3.30 2.62
CA MET A 272 13.53 2.95 3.16
C MET A 272 14.64 3.89 2.66
N GLN A 273 14.33 4.80 1.72
CA GLN A 273 15.27 5.83 1.24
C GLN A 273 15.25 7.02 2.20
N LYS A 274 16.41 7.32 2.80
CA LYS A 274 16.55 8.34 3.82
C LYS A 274 16.04 9.73 3.41
N ASN A 275 16.34 10.16 2.18
CA ASN A 275 15.90 11.47 1.68
C ASN A 275 14.37 11.60 1.57
N ILE A 276 13.67 10.51 1.26
CA ILE A 276 12.21 10.47 1.21
C ILE A 276 11.65 10.45 2.64
N ALA A 277 12.20 9.60 3.51
CA ALA A 277 11.86 9.53 4.92
C ALA A 277 11.99 10.90 5.61
N ASP A 278 13.14 11.59 5.40
CA ASP A 278 13.39 12.94 5.92
C ASP A 278 12.40 13.99 5.37
N SER A 279 11.90 13.79 4.13
CA SER A 279 10.87 14.66 3.56
C SER A 279 9.51 14.43 4.21
N TYR A 280 9.14 13.17 4.47
CA TYR A 280 7.87 12.81 5.12
C TYR A 280 7.85 13.27 6.58
N ALA A 281 8.94 13.09 7.31
CA ALA A 281 9.06 13.54 8.70
C ALA A 281 8.77 15.06 8.88
N LYS A 282 8.96 15.86 7.83
CA LYS A 282 8.68 17.31 7.85
C LYS A 282 7.19 17.67 7.78
N PHE A 283 6.29 16.70 7.59
CA PHE A 283 4.84 16.88 7.59
C PHE A 283 4.17 16.48 8.92
N ALA A 284 4.89 16.58 10.04
CA ALA A 284 4.40 16.17 11.36
C ALA A 284 3.97 14.67 11.42
N THR A 285 4.62 13.84 10.63
CA THR A 285 4.37 12.40 10.63
C THR A 285 5.06 11.71 11.79
N ARG A 286 4.60 10.53 12.14
CA ARG A 286 5.30 9.59 13.01
C ARG A 286 5.66 8.31 12.24
N PRO A 287 6.83 7.71 12.50
CA PRO A 287 7.18 6.41 11.93
C PRO A 287 6.28 5.32 12.52
N PHE A 288 5.90 4.37 11.68
CA PHE A 288 5.12 3.22 12.07
C PHE A 288 5.74 1.96 11.46
N ASP A 289 6.12 1.00 12.31
CA ASP A 289 6.80 -0.21 11.88
C ASP A 289 5.83 -1.27 11.42
N TYR A 290 6.19 -1.98 10.35
CA TYR A 290 5.55 -3.22 9.93
C TYR A 290 6.60 -4.24 9.47
N TYR A 291 6.22 -5.48 9.29
CA TYR A 291 7.14 -6.58 9.06
C TYR A 291 6.73 -7.32 7.79
N LEU A 292 7.65 -7.39 6.83
CA LEU A 292 7.54 -8.27 5.68
C LEU A 292 8.04 -9.65 6.10
N LEU A 293 7.17 -10.65 5.96
CA LEU A 293 7.42 -12.05 6.22
C LEU A 293 7.71 -12.74 4.89
N GLU A 294 8.89 -13.33 4.74
CA GLU A 294 9.31 -13.99 3.51
C GLU A 294 9.75 -15.41 3.79
N LYS A 295 9.29 -16.35 2.96
CA LYS A 295 9.71 -17.75 3.04
C LYS A 295 9.94 -18.31 1.64
N ILE A 296 11.10 -18.91 1.42
CA ILE A 296 11.43 -19.65 0.20
C ILE A 296 11.38 -21.14 0.54
N ASN A 297 10.42 -21.86 -0.04
CA ASN A 297 10.25 -23.30 0.16
C ASN A 297 11.04 -24.11 -0.86
N SER A 298 11.21 -23.61 -2.10
CA SER A 298 11.94 -24.29 -3.16
C SER A 298 13.45 -24.37 -2.87
N PRO A 299 14.08 -25.56 -2.79
CA PRO A 299 15.53 -25.68 -2.63
C PRO A 299 16.33 -25.01 -3.75
N LEU A 300 15.84 -25.11 -4.99
CA LEU A 300 16.49 -24.48 -6.15
C LEU A 300 16.52 -22.95 -6.01
N LEU A 301 15.39 -22.35 -5.62
CA LEU A 301 15.33 -20.91 -5.42
C LEU A 301 16.16 -20.45 -4.21
N LYS A 302 16.31 -21.28 -3.16
CA LYS A 302 17.23 -20.99 -2.04
C LYS A 302 18.68 -20.89 -2.54
N ILE A 303 19.11 -21.82 -3.37
CA ILE A 303 20.45 -21.81 -3.94
C ILE A 303 20.64 -20.57 -4.83
N LEU A 304 19.70 -20.30 -5.72
CA LEU A 304 19.76 -19.12 -6.59
C LEU A 304 19.77 -17.81 -5.81
N SER A 305 18.98 -17.69 -4.73
CA SER A 305 18.97 -16.51 -3.86
C SER A 305 20.28 -16.29 -3.12
N TRP A 306 21.01 -17.34 -2.80
CA TRP A 306 22.31 -17.24 -2.15
C TRP A 306 23.40 -16.71 -3.09
N PHE A 307 23.33 -17.02 -4.39
CA PHE A 307 24.27 -16.51 -5.41
C PHE A 307 23.91 -15.10 -5.91
N SER A 308 22.65 -14.72 -5.92
CA SER A 308 22.23 -13.36 -6.30
C SER A 308 22.25 -12.46 -5.06
N LYS A 309 23.28 -11.63 -4.92
CA LYS A 309 23.32 -10.55 -3.91
C LYS A 309 22.22 -9.51 -4.08
N ASN A 310 21.42 -9.58 -5.13
CA ASN A 310 20.32 -8.69 -5.47
C ASN A 310 19.09 -9.54 -5.82
N HIS A 311 18.09 -9.49 -4.94
CA HIS A 311 16.69 -9.85 -5.12
C HIS A 311 16.30 -10.69 -6.35
N ILE A 312 16.07 -11.99 -6.15
CA ILE A 312 15.43 -12.88 -7.15
C ILE A 312 13.93 -12.54 -7.31
N ILE A 313 13.41 -11.64 -6.49
CA ILE A 313 11.98 -11.28 -6.44
C ILE A 313 11.79 -9.86 -6.89
#